data_0024b05de9dd58e6e6e98caf5d888af9
#
_entry.id   0024b05de9dd58e6e6e98caf5d888af9
#
_cell.length_a   1.000
_cell.length_b   1.000
_cell.length_c   1.000
_cell.angle_alpha   90.00
_cell.angle_beta   90.00
_cell.angle_gamma   90.00
#
_symmetry.space_group_name_H-M   'P 1'
#
loop_
_entity.id
_entity.type
_entity.pdbx_description
1 polymer ?
#
loop_
_entity_poly.entity_id
_entity_poly.type
_entity_poly.pdbx_seq_one_letter_code
_entity_poly.pdbx_strand_id
1 'polypeptide(L)'
;MAVRTSLAKGLGSFVSWGLRNVAHRNASQLPGRVALSIDPNVIADLSGKLSQGAIVTCGTNGKTTTNNVIASAIEAAGGTVLCNRVGANMLPGVAAAMLPGSSADWAVMEADELSTTTILPGLRPRYLVLLNLFRDQLDRAGEIDRVQDVIVEALASSPETTLLVDGDDPLSMGVARRAAQSGTRVMSFGIGEDLHLPADRVAEARYCQTCGSRLEYDYRSYAQLGAFRCPGCGFARPELDFVATNVRADRTGVSFDVAGPDGLTTHVSAGFGGVYMVYNLLAAFAAASLAGVSPKSFQHTIDGYSPENGRLQRFVVAGREVVLNLAKNPTGFNQNISLMEQDPRTKSAFFVINDNFNDGRDISWIWDVDFERLLDERDLRVICGGLRANDLQVRLKYAGLDAPIATTVGEALGRLGDVPADRPLYVLTNYSALWPAKAELERMGKRS
;
A
#
# COMPACT_ATOMS: atom_id res chain seq x y z
N MET A 1 14.64 -14.51 30.86
CA MET A 1 14.36 -13.71 29.66
C MET A 1 15.53 -13.74 28.68
N ALA A 2 16.71 -13.24 28.97
CA ALA A 2 17.82 -13.13 27.98
C ALA A 2 18.23 -14.42 27.27
N VAL A 3 18.24 -15.56 27.94
CA VAL A 3 18.64 -16.88 27.37
C VAL A 3 17.59 -17.36 26.35
N ARG A 4 16.30 -17.22 26.67
CA ARG A 4 15.20 -17.68 25.83
C ARG A 4 15.13 -16.85 24.53
N THR A 5 15.25 -15.53 24.63
CA THR A 5 15.31 -14.61 23.50
C THR A 5 16.55 -14.86 22.63
N SER A 6 17.72 -15.11 23.24
CA SER A 6 18.94 -15.46 22.51
C SER A 6 18.80 -16.78 21.75
N LEU A 7 18.15 -17.79 22.33
CA LEU A 7 17.86 -19.06 21.67
C LEU A 7 16.86 -18.87 20.51
N ALA A 8 15.77 -18.13 20.75
CA ALA A 8 14.77 -17.81 19.73
C ALA A 8 15.39 -17.08 18.53
N LYS A 9 16.23 -16.07 18.82
CA LYS A 9 16.99 -15.33 17.80
C LYS A 9 17.94 -16.25 17.04
N GLY A 10 18.74 -17.07 17.72
CA GLY A 10 19.71 -17.97 17.10
C GLY A 10 19.05 -18.98 16.17
N LEU A 11 18.02 -19.69 16.64
CA LEU A 11 17.31 -20.70 15.84
C LEU A 11 16.51 -20.05 14.69
N GLY A 12 15.82 -18.93 14.93
CA GLY A 12 15.12 -18.19 13.88
C GLY A 12 16.08 -17.70 12.80
N SER A 13 17.25 -17.17 13.17
CA SER A 13 18.29 -16.73 12.22
C SER A 13 18.88 -17.90 11.43
N PHE A 14 19.10 -19.06 12.07
CA PHE A 14 19.55 -20.27 11.39
C PHE A 14 18.53 -20.77 10.36
N VAL A 15 17.24 -20.80 10.73
CA VAL A 15 16.15 -21.12 9.77
C VAL A 15 16.13 -20.13 8.62
N SER A 16 16.31 -18.82 8.88
CA SER A 16 16.38 -17.79 7.83
C SER A 16 17.55 -18.04 6.89
N TRP A 17 18.71 -18.34 7.44
CA TRP A 17 19.90 -18.67 6.64
C TRP A 17 19.69 -19.92 5.77
N GLY A 18 19.14 -21.01 6.34
CA GLY A 18 18.87 -22.24 5.61
C GLY A 18 17.87 -22.05 4.47
N LEU A 19 16.79 -21.27 4.70
CA LEU A 19 15.82 -20.97 3.65
C LEU A 19 16.45 -20.18 2.50
N ARG A 20 17.26 -19.16 2.80
CA ARG A 20 17.87 -18.30 1.79
C ARG A 20 18.99 -18.99 1.00
N ASN A 21 19.91 -19.69 1.73
CA ASN A 21 21.13 -20.18 1.12
C ASN A 21 21.09 -21.65 0.66
N VAL A 22 20.19 -22.47 1.24
CA VAL A 22 20.06 -23.89 0.91
C VAL A 22 18.80 -24.15 0.09
N ALA A 23 17.65 -23.62 0.55
CA ALA A 23 16.37 -23.87 -0.12
C ALA A 23 16.03 -22.84 -1.19
N HIS A 24 16.78 -21.75 -1.31
CA HIS A 24 16.55 -20.61 -2.23
C HIS A 24 15.10 -20.08 -2.15
N ARG A 25 14.54 -20.02 -0.93
CA ARG A 25 13.19 -19.56 -0.65
C ARG A 25 13.17 -18.29 0.21
N ASN A 26 12.12 -17.52 0.09
CA ASN A 26 11.90 -16.34 0.93
C ASN A 26 11.73 -16.75 2.40
N ALA A 27 12.53 -16.15 3.27
CA ALA A 27 12.51 -16.36 4.73
C ALA A 27 11.61 -15.34 5.43
N SER A 28 10.40 -15.08 4.89
CA SER A 28 9.58 -13.95 5.32
C SER A 28 8.76 -14.22 6.58
N GLN A 29 8.32 -15.44 6.84
CA GLN A 29 7.46 -15.77 7.99
C GLN A 29 7.96 -16.94 8.84
N LEU A 30 8.49 -18.01 8.23
CA LEU A 30 8.86 -19.23 8.97
C LEU A 30 9.90 -18.97 10.09
N PRO A 31 10.95 -18.16 9.86
CA PRO A 31 11.90 -17.82 10.94
C PRO A 31 11.23 -17.17 12.15
N GLY A 32 10.28 -16.27 11.90
CA GLY A 32 9.52 -15.60 12.95
C GLY A 32 8.58 -16.55 13.69
N ARG A 33 7.92 -17.49 13.00
CA ARG A 33 7.11 -18.53 13.64
C ARG A 33 7.95 -19.40 14.60
N VAL A 34 9.14 -19.79 14.16
CA VAL A 34 10.09 -20.56 15.02
C VAL A 34 10.51 -19.72 16.21
N ALA A 35 10.88 -18.46 16.01
CA ALA A 35 11.27 -17.59 17.12
C ALA A 35 10.14 -17.37 18.14
N LEU A 36 8.92 -17.08 17.67
CA LEU A 36 7.74 -16.87 18.51
C LEU A 36 7.31 -18.14 19.26
N SER A 37 7.51 -19.35 18.69
CA SER A 37 7.23 -20.60 19.40
C SER A 37 8.19 -20.86 20.56
N ILE A 38 9.41 -20.35 20.48
CA ILE A 38 10.42 -20.44 21.52
C ILE A 38 10.21 -19.33 22.56
N ASP A 39 10.04 -18.11 22.09
CA ASP A 39 9.84 -16.93 22.92
C ASP A 39 8.71 -16.03 22.36
N PRO A 40 7.50 -16.12 22.93
CA PRO A 40 6.37 -15.27 22.53
C PRO A 40 6.64 -13.77 22.71
N ASN A 41 7.57 -13.37 23.57
CA ASN A 41 7.94 -11.99 23.85
C ASN A 41 9.13 -11.50 23.02
N VAL A 42 9.62 -12.27 22.06
CA VAL A 42 10.84 -11.97 21.30
C VAL A 42 10.80 -10.57 20.65
N ILE A 43 9.64 -10.11 20.17
CA ILE A 43 9.48 -8.77 19.60
C ILE A 43 9.70 -7.70 20.67
N ALA A 44 9.11 -7.84 21.86
CA ALA A 44 9.26 -6.88 22.95
C ALA A 44 10.71 -6.79 23.45
N ASP A 45 11.37 -7.94 23.58
CA ASP A 45 12.76 -8.01 24.01
C ASP A 45 13.73 -7.43 22.97
N LEU A 46 13.42 -7.57 21.67
CA LEU A 46 14.22 -6.99 20.58
C LEU A 46 13.92 -5.50 20.37
N SER A 47 12.65 -5.10 20.51
CA SER A 47 12.23 -3.70 20.44
C SER A 47 12.92 -2.83 21.49
N GLY A 48 13.08 -3.33 22.70
CA GLY A 48 13.81 -2.62 23.77
C GLY A 48 15.29 -2.35 23.48
N LYS A 49 15.84 -2.89 22.39
CA LYS A 49 17.24 -2.65 21.96
C LYS A 49 17.37 -1.64 20.83
N LEU A 50 16.26 -1.14 20.30
CA LEU A 50 16.27 -0.08 19.29
C LEU A 50 16.67 1.26 19.94
N SER A 51 17.63 1.96 19.35
CA SER A 51 18.12 3.22 19.93
C SER A 51 17.14 4.38 19.75
N GLN A 52 16.34 4.36 18.68
CA GLN A 52 15.39 5.42 18.31
C GLN A 52 13.92 4.95 18.41
N GLY A 53 13.65 3.65 18.23
CA GLY A 53 12.32 3.08 18.33
C GLY A 53 11.79 2.45 17.05
N ALA A 54 10.46 2.39 16.91
CA ALA A 54 9.85 1.77 15.76
C ALA A 54 8.81 2.67 15.08
N ILE A 55 8.61 2.44 13.78
CA ILE A 55 7.55 3.02 12.93
C ILE A 55 6.77 1.85 12.36
N VAL A 56 5.44 1.88 12.47
CA VAL A 56 4.56 0.89 11.86
C VAL A 56 3.74 1.54 10.77
N THR A 57 3.71 0.97 9.58
CA THR A 57 2.86 1.42 8.47
C THR A 57 1.69 0.46 8.32
N CYS A 58 0.47 1.00 8.37
CA CYS A 58 -0.79 0.27 8.32
C CYS A 58 -1.75 0.95 7.33
N GLY A 59 -2.82 0.26 6.92
CA GLY A 59 -3.84 0.76 6.00
C GLY A 59 -4.01 -0.14 4.77
N THR A 60 -5.11 -0.03 4.05
CA THR A 60 -5.47 -0.97 2.99
C THR A 60 -4.49 -0.95 1.81
N ASN A 61 -4.18 0.24 1.30
CA ASN A 61 -3.32 0.42 0.12
C ASN A 61 -2.08 1.25 0.46
N GLY A 62 -0.98 1.03 -0.26
CA GLY A 62 0.24 1.83 -0.14
C GLY A 62 1.27 1.32 0.89
N LYS A 63 0.91 0.45 1.81
CA LYS A 63 1.76 -0.04 2.94
C LYS A 63 3.20 -0.33 2.56
N THR A 64 3.43 -1.24 1.63
CA THR A 64 4.79 -1.71 1.29
C THR A 64 5.64 -0.60 0.68
N THR A 65 5.05 0.23 -0.19
CA THR A 65 5.75 1.37 -0.80
C THR A 65 6.17 2.37 0.26
N THR A 66 5.21 2.84 1.08
CA THR A 66 5.46 3.81 2.15
C THR A 66 6.48 3.27 3.15
N ASN A 67 6.31 2.03 3.63
CA ASN A 67 7.22 1.37 4.57
C ASN A 67 8.66 1.30 4.02
N ASN A 68 8.81 0.89 2.77
CA ASN A 68 10.13 0.77 2.15
C ASN A 68 10.79 2.12 1.90
N VAL A 69 10.02 3.15 1.53
CA VAL A 69 10.53 4.52 1.37
C VAL A 69 11.01 5.07 2.70
N ILE A 70 10.21 4.94 3.78
CA ILE A 70 10.62 5.37 5.14
C ILE A 70 11.95 4.69 5.54
N ALA A 71 12.01 3.37 5.40
CA ALA A 71 13.20 2.60 5.76
C ALA A 71 14.43 3.06 4.96
N SER A 72 14.29 3.21 3.64
CA SER A 72 15.38 3.65 2.76
C SER A 72 15.81 5.10 3.04
N ALA A 73 14.88 5.98 3.41
CA ALA A 73 15.19 7.37 3.75
C ALA A 73 15.99 7.47 5.06
N ILE A 74 15.65 6.66 6.07
CA ILE A 74 16.42 6.59 7.31
C ILE A 74 17.82 6.01 7.06
N GLU A 75 17.94 4.96 6.24
CA GLU A 75 19.23 4.38 5.85
C GLU A 75 20.11 5.39 5.08
N ALA A 76 19.52 6.13 4.13
CA ALA A 76 20.24 7.16 3.38
C ALA A 76 20.70 8.33 4.28
N ALA A 77 20.00 8.56 5.40
CA ALA A 77 20.43 9.52 6.42
C ALA A 77 21.49 8.96 7.40
N GLY A 78 21.95 7.72 7.19
CA GLY A 78 22.99 7.07 8.00
C GLY A 78 22.48 6.23 9.17
N GLY A 79 21.14 6.07 9.32
CA GLY A 79 20.54 5.22 10.33
C GLY A 79 20.57 3.74 9.96
N THR A 80 20.56 2.87 10.97
CA THR A 80 20.43 1.41 10.79
C THR A 80 18.98 0.99 10.97
N VAL A 81 18.43 0.22 10.00
CA VAL A 81 16.99 -0.11 9.96
C VAL A 81 16.73 -1.60 9.86
N LEU A 82 15.83 -2.11 10.70
CA LEU A 82 15.18 -3.41 10.51
C LEU A 82 13.86 -3.21 9.78
N CYS A 83 13.61 -3.95 8.70
CA CYS A 83 12.42 -3.75 7.87
C CYS A 83 11.92 -5.04 7.23
N ASN A 84 10.60 -5.27 7.21
CA ASN A 84 9.95 -6.37 6.51
C ASN A 84 9.64 -6.03 5.05
N ARG A 85 10.66 -5.67 4.27
CA ARG A 85 10.59 -5.08 2.91
C ARG A 85 9.74 -5.85 1.89
N VAL A 86 9.57 -7.15 2.08
CA VAL A 86 8.76 -7.99 1.17
C VAL A 86 7.27 -7.99 1.49
N GLY A 87 6.82 -7.17 2.47
CA GLY A 87 5.41 -7.05 2.83
C GLY A 87 4.87 -8.21 3.68
N ALA A 88 5.72 -8.90 4.44
CA ALA A 88 5.27 -9.91 5.40
C ALA A 88 4.74 -9.22 6.68
N ASN A 89 3.49 -8.80 6.64
CA ASN A 89 2.86 -7.83 7.55
C ASN A 89 2.08 -8.42 8.73
N MET A 90 2.19 -9.73 8.94
CA MET A 90 1.64 -10.40 10.12
C MET A 90 2.71 -10.55 11.21
N LEU A 91 2.30 -10.83 12.44
CA LEU A 91 3.20 -10.99 13.60
C LEU A 91 4.45 -11.85 13.31
N PRO A 92 4.37 -13.05 12.65
CA PRO A 92 5.57 -13.82 12.33
C PRO A 92 6.50 -13.12 11.34
N GLY A 93 5.96 -12.30 10.42
CA GLY A 93 6.76 -11.52 9.46
C GLY A 93 7.54 -10.41 10.16
N VAL A 94 6.89 -9.70 11.06
CA VAL A 94 7.53 -8.66 11.90
C VAL A 94 8.61 -9.31 12.79
N ALA A 95 8.30 -10.43 13.46
CA ALA A 95 9.29 -11.16 14.25
C ALA A 95 10.51 -11.57 13.40
N ALA A 96 10.28 -12.14 12.20
CA ALA A 96 11.38 -12.53 11.30
C ALA A 96 12.26 -11.34 10.89
N ALA A 97 11.68 -10.16 10.65
CA ALA A 97 12.40 -8.94 10.31
C ALA A 97 13.24 -8.37 11.48
N MET A 98 12.81 -8.64 12.73
CA MET A 98 13.51 -8.22 13.95
C MET A 98 14.73 -9.11 14.29
N LEU A 99 14.76 -10.37 13.83
CA LEU A 99 15.81 -11.34 14.22
C LEU A 99 17.25 -10.93 13.88
N PRO A 100 17.54 -10.30 12.72
CA PRO A 100 18.91 -9.91 12.37
C PRO A 100 19.50 -8.86 13.33
N GLY A 101 18.66 -8.05 13.98
CA GLY A 101 19.08 -6.92 14.77
C GLY A 101 19.66 -7.31 16.13
N SER A 102 20.88 -6.84 16.43
CA SER A 102 21.40 -6.78 17.80
C SER A 102 21.50 -5.32 18.27
N SER A 103 21.59 -4.38 17.36
CA SER A 103 21.58 -2.93 17.60
C SER A 103 21.18 -2.24 16.30
N ALA A 104 19.93 -1.90 16.15
CA ALA A 104 19.47 -1.04 15.07
C ALA A 104 18.90 0.25 15.67
N ASP A 105 18.91 1.33 14.88
CA ASP A 105 18.33 2.58 15.34
C ASP A 105 16.80 2.50 15.26
N TRP A 106 16.30 2.03 14.14
CA TRP A 106 14.88 1.96 13.87
C TRP A 106 14.41 0.57 13.45
N ALA A 107 13.18 0.22 13.83
CA ALA A 107 12.40 -0.82 13.18
C ALA A 107 11.29 -0.15 12.37
N VAL A 108 11.27 -0.37 11.05
CA VAL A 108 10.23 0.15 10.14
C VAL A 108 9.46 -1.04 9.61
N MET A 109 8.22 -1.21 10.10
CA MET A 109 7.45 -2.42 9.91
C MET A 109 6.11 -2.14 9.23
N GLU A 110 5.84 -2.85 8.14
CA GLU A 110 4.50 -2.96 7.58
C GLU A 110 3.68 -3.90 8.48
N ALA A 111 2.45 -3.50 8.85
CA ALA A 111 1.50 -4.32 9.58
C ALA A 111 0.16 -4.41 8.85
N ASP A 112 -0.40 -5.61 8.83
CA ASP A 112 -1.79 -5.85 8.48
C ASP A 112 -2.68 -5.25 9.57
N GLU A 113 -3.82 -4.66 9.20
CA GLU A 113 -4.72 -3.94 10.11
C GLU A 113 -5.15 -4.80 11.29
N LEU A 114 -5.55 -6.05 11.03
CA LEU A 114 -5.99 -6.99 12.07
C LEU A 114 -4.85 -7.50 12.95
N SER A 115 -3.61 -7.41 12.47
CA SER A 115 -2.43 -7.83 13.21
C SER A 115 -1.90 -6.75 14.17
N THR A 116 -2.42 -5.53 14.09
CA THR A 116 -1.95 -4.39 14.92
C THR A 116 -2.09 -4.67 16.41
N THR A 117 -3.19 -5.30 16.88
CA THR A 117 -3.40 -5.66 18.28
C THR A 117 -2.38 -6.66 18.82
N THR A 118 -1.75 -7.44 17.96
CA THR A 118 -0.70 -8.40 18.36
C THR A 118 0.72 -7.86 18.19
N ILE A 119 0.90 -6.85 17.31
CA ILE A 119 2.20 -6.26 17.00
C ILE A 119 2.51 -5.06 17.90
N LEU A 120 1.58 -4.11 18.06
CA LEU A 120 1.85 -2.87 18.76
C LEU A 120 2.25 -3.07 20.23
N PRO A 121 1.60 -3.95 21.03
CA PRO A 121 1.97 -4.12 22.45
C PRO A 121 3.42 -4.58 22.65
N GLY A 122 3.93 -5.41 21.74
CA GLY A 122 5.32 -5.89 21.80
C GLY A 122 6.31 -4.90 21.18
N LEU A 123 5.97 -4.29 20.06
CA LEU A 123 6.87 -3.41 19.33
C LEU A 123 6.94 -1.99 19.92
N ARG A 124 5.84 -1.49 20.51
CA ARG A 124 5.69 -0.15 21.10
C ARG A 124 6.22 0.95 20.16
N PRO A 125 5.62 1.08 18.97
CA PRO A 125 6.15 2.02 17.99
C PRO A 125 5.99 3.47 18.44
N ARG A 126 6.96 4.33 18.09
CA ARG A 126 6.81 5.78 18.27
C ARG A 126 5.73 6.34 17.37
N TYR A 127 5.61 5.79 16.14
CA TYR A 127 4.65 6.24 15.15
C TYR A 127 3.91 5.06 14.53
N LEU A 128 2.58 5.17 14.47
CA LEU A 128 1.72 4.35 13.61
C LEU A 128 1.27 5.23 12.44
N VAL A 129 1.65 4.88 11.22
CA VAL A 129 1.25 5.58 10.00
C VAL A 129 0.03 4.87 9.43
N LEU A 130 -1.14 5.47 9.53
CA LEU A 130 -2.39 4.97 8.96
C LEU A 130 -2.67 5.67 7.63
N LEU A 131 -2.52 4.92 6.53
CA LEU A 131 -2.57 5.48 5.19
C LEU A 131 -4.01 5.71 4.71
N ASN A 132 -4.84 4.70 4.76
CA ASN A 132 -6.22 4.72 4.27
C ASN A 132 -6.95 3.45 4.68
N LEU A 133 -8.27 3.51 4.67
CA LEU A 133 -9.14 2.35 4.91
C LEU A 133 -10.12 2.21 3.75
N PHE A 134 -10.03 1.10 3.02
CA PHE A 134 -10.93 0.69 1.95
C PHE A 134 -11.41 -0.73 2.21
N ARG A 135 -12.51 -1.12 1.58
CA ARG A 135 -12.92 -2.53 1.58
C ARG A 135 -11.85 -3.39 0.91
N ASP A 136 -11.41 -4.41 1.62
CA ASP A 136 -10.42 -5.36 1.14
C ASP A 136 -10.63 -6.69 1.85
N GLN A 137 -10.84 -7.78 1.09
CA GLN A 137 -10.99 -9.14 1.61
C GLN A 137 -12.01 -9.22 2.77
N LEU A 138 -13.28 -8.87 2.50
CA LEU A 138 -14.36 -8.87 3.50
C LEU A 138 -14.55 -10.22 4.21
N ASP A 139 -14.27 -11.32 3.51
CA ASP A 139 -14.29 -12.69 4.05
C ASP A 139 -13.25 -12.92 5.16
N ARG A 140 -12.17 -12.14 5.18
CA ARG A 140 -11.10 -12.21 6.19
C ARG A 140 -11.16 -11.06 7.19
N ALA A 141 -11.26 -9.85 6.70
CA ALA A 141 -11.20 -8.65 7.52
C ALA A 141 -12.55 -8.31 8.17
N GLY A 142 -13.66 -8.75 7.57
CA GLY A 142 -14.99 -8.31 7.92
C GLY A 142 -15.26 -6.88 7.48
N GLU A 143 -16.23 -6.23 8.09
CA GLU A 143 -16.60 -4.86 7.80
C GLU A 143 -15.53 -3.86 8.26
N ILE A 144 -15.49 -2.70 7.62
CA ILE A 144 -14.52 -1.62 7.91
C ILE A 144 -14.60 -1.20 9.39
N ASP A 145 -15.78 -1.18 9.99
CA ASP A 145 -15.97 -0.83 11.41
C ASP A 145 -15.15 -1.73 12.34
N ARG A 146 -15.10 -3.04 12.06
CA ARG A 146 -14.25 -3.98 12.79
C ARG A 146 -12.77 -3.66 12.64
N VAL A 147 -12.32 -3.31 11.43
CA VAL A 147 -10.92 -2.93 11.18
C VAL A 147 -10.56 -1.69 12.00
N GLN A 148 -11.44 -0.70 12.02
CA GLN A 148 -11.26 0.50 12.84
C GLN A 148 -11.19 0.16 14.34
N ASP A 149 -12.10 -0.71 14.85
CA ASP A 149 -12.11 -1.15 16.24
C ASP A 149 -10.77 -1.76 16.65
N VAL A 150 -10.24 -2.66 15.81
CA VAL A 150 -8.96 -3.33 16.04
C VAL A 150 -7.79 -2.32 16.12
N ILE A 151 -7.76 -1.32 15.22
CA ILE A 151 -6.70 -0.31 15.24
C ILE A 151 -6.81 0.58 16.49
N VAL A 152 -8.03 0.98 16.88
CA VAL A 152 -8.25 1.77 18.12
C VAL A 152 -7.82 0.98 19.36
N GLU A 153 -8.17 -0.31 19.45
CA GLU A 153 -7.75 -1.21 20.52
C GLU A 153 -6.22 -1.33 20.57
N ALA A 154 -5.58 -1.49 19.39
CA ALA A 154 -4.13 -1.57 19.30
C ALA A 154 -3.44 -0.30 19.81
N LEU A 155 -3.96 0.88 19.44
CA LEU A 155 -3.45 2.18 19.94
C LEU A 155 -3.64 2.34 21.44
N ALA A 156 -4.80 1.94 21.98
CA ALA A 156 -5.05 1.95 23.43
C ALA A 156 -4.06 1.05 24.21
N SER A 157 -3.59 -0.04 23.60
CA SER A 157 -2.57 -0.92 24.17
C SER A 157 -1.13 -0.41 24.04
N SER A 158 -0.91 0.70 23.29
CA SER A 158 0.40 1.31 23.06
C SER A 158 0.30 2.85 23.20
N PRO A 159 0.08 3.35 24.43
CA PRO A 159 -0.30 4.76 24.68
C PRO A 159 0.79 5.78 24.31
N GLU A 160 2.04 5.35 24.16
CA GLU A 160 3.16 6.20 23.74
C GLU A 160 3.22 6.41 22.22
N THR A 161 2.42 5.66 21.46
CA THR A 161 2.38 5.73 20.00
C THR A 161 1.67 7.00 19.54
N THR A 162 2.32 7.78 18.69
CA THR A 162 1.67 8.87 17.94
C THR A 162 1.06 8.28 16.66
N LEU A 163 -0.23 8.52 16.43
CA LEU A 163 -0.91 8.19 15.20
C LEU A 163 -0.64 9.29 14.15
N LEU A 164 0.02 8.94 13.05
CA LEU A 164 0.15 9.77 11.85
C LEU A 164 -0.86 9.26 10.82
N VAL A 165 -1.90 10.04 10.55
CA VAL A 165 -3.09 9.59 9.81
C VAL A 165 -3.34 10.41 8.56
N ASP A 166 -3.87 9.76 7.51
CA ASP A 166 -4.43 10.46 6.36
C ASP A 166 -5.67 11.25 6.79
N GLY A 167 -5.53 12.58 6.83
CA GLY A 167 -6.59 13.51 7.21
C GLY A 167 -7.68 13.65 6.16
N ASP A 168 -7.43 13.24 4.93
CA ASP A 168 -8.37 13.27 3.81
C ASP A 168 -9.30 12.04 3.79
N ASP A 169 -8.97 10.97 4.55
CA ASP A 169 -9.80 9.77 4.64
C ASP A 169 -10.76 9.82 5.84
N PRO A 170 -12.07 9.98 5.65
CA PRO A 170 -13.03 10.01 6.74
C PRO A 170 -13.05 8.73 7.59
N LEU A 171 -12.69 7.56 7.03
CA LEU A 171 -12.62 6.30 7.76
C LEU A 171 -11.40 6.25 8.68
N SER A 172 -10.24 6.66 8.20
CA SER A 172 -9.03 6.78 9.01
C SER A 172 -9.17 7.87 10.08
N MET A 173 -9.85 8.98 9.77
CA MET A 173 -10.19 10.02 10.74
C MET A 173 -11.18 9.56 11.80
N GLY A 174 -12.06 8.59 11.48
CA GLY A 174 -12.90 7.91 12.46
C GLY A 174 -12.07 7.18 13.52
N VAL A 175 -10.99 6.50 13.11
CA VAL A 175 -10.01 5.88 14.03
C VAL A 175 -9.30 6.96 14.84
N ALA A 176 -8.79 8.00 14.20
CA ALA A 176 -8.05 9.09 14.86
C ALA A 176 -8.88 9.77 15.95
N ARG A 177 -10.14 10.08 15.66
CA ARG A 177 -11.08 10.69 16.62
C ARG A 177 -11.29 9.81 17.85
N ARG A 178 -11.48 8.50 17.66
CA ARG A 178 -11.70 7.54 18.74
C ARG A 178 -10.42 7.32 19.57
N ALA A 179 -9.28 7.20 18.91
CA ALA A 179 -7.98 7.06 19.57
C ALA A 179 -7.60 8.29 20.38
N ALA A 180 -7.87 9.50 19.88
CA ALA A 180 -7.64 10.74 20.60
C ALA A 180 -8.47 10.85 21.89
N GLN A 181 -9.70 10.31 21.91
CA GLN A 181 -10.51 10.24 23.14
C GLN A 181 -9.87 9.36 24.22
N SER A 182 -9.02 8.41 23.82
CA SER A 182 -8.25 7.54 24.73
C SER A 182 -6.85 8.10 25.04
N GLY A 183 -6.55 9.34 24.61
CA GLY A 183 -5.29 10.01 24.89
C GLY A 183 -4.19 9.81 23.84
N THR A 184 -4.44 9.13 22.73
CA THR A 184 -3.46 8.98 21.64
C THR A 184 -3.17 10.34 21.01
N ARG A 185 -1.90 10.70 20.86
CA ARG A 185 -1.49 11.87 20.07
C ARG A 185 -1.72 11.59 18.59
N VAL A 186 -2.36 12.52 17.91
CA VAL A 186 -2.67 12.44 16.47
C VAL A 186 -1.96 13.54 15.72
N MET A 187 -1.38 13.19 14.58
CA MET A 187 -0.88 14.09 13.54
C MET A 187 -1.47 13.68 12.21
N SER A 188 -1.71 14.60 11.31
CA SER A 188 -2.40 14.37 10.06
C SER A 188 -1.60 14.82 8.84
N PHE A 189 -1.82 14.14 7.73
CA PHE A 189 -1.30 14.54 6.42
C PHE A 189 -2.40 14.48 5.37
N GLY A 190 -2.25 15.22 4.27
CA GLY A 190 -3.20 15.18 3.15
C GLY A 190 -2.88 16.22 2.07
N ILE A 191 -3.70 16.24 1.01
CA ILE A 191 -3.57 17.16 -0.12
C ILE A 191 -4.37 18.44 0.16
N GLY A 192 -3.72 19.59 0.08
CA GLY A 192 -4.26 20.90 0.44
C GLY A 192 -5.04 21.61 -0.65
N GLU A 193 -5.27 20.99 -1.82
CA GLU A 193 -5.88 21.62 -2.99
C GLU A 193 -6.78 20.66 -3.78
N ASP A 194 -7.70 21.25 -4.56
CA ASP A 194 -8.52 20.50 -5.51
C ASP A 194 -7.69 20.14 -6.75
N LEU A 195 -7.55 18.84 -7.02
CA LEU A 195 -6.87 18.33 -8.21
C LEU A 195 -7.78 18.26 -9.44
N HIS A 196 -9.05 18.65 -9.32
CA HIS A 196 -10.08 18.65 -10.37
C HIS A 196 -10.23 17.27 -11.05
N LEU A 197 -10.06 16.20 -10.28
CA LEU A 197 -10.16 14.83 -10.77
C LEU A 197 -11.63 14.37 -10.81
N PRO A 198 -12.00 13.49 -11.75
CA PRO A 198 -13.34 12.92 -11.80
C PRO A 198 -13.61 12.10 -10.53
N ALA A 199 -14.81 12.24 -9.99
CA ALA A 199 -15.22 11.45 -8.82
C ALA A 199 -15.43 9.98 -9.20
N ASP A 200 -14.90 9.07 -8.39
CA ASP A 200 -15.20 7.65 -8.51
C ASP A 200 -16.70 7.38 -8.24
N ARG A 201 -17.30 6.45 -8.99
CA ARG A 201 -18.72 6.10 -8.84
C ARG A 201 -19.04 5.47 -7.50
N VAL A 202 -18.10 4.65 -6.99
CA VAL A 202 -18.23 3.96 -5.72
C VAL A 202 -17.25 4.56 -4.72
N ALA A 203 -17.76 5.26 -3.72
CA ALA A 203 -16.99 5.75 -2.58
C ALA A 203 -17.39 4.95 -1.33
N GLU A 204 -16.41 4.47 -0.56
CA GLU A 204 -16.64 3.67 0.64
C GLU A 204 -17.32 4.47 1.76
N ALA A 205 -16.92 5.71 1.96
CA ALA A 205 -17.46 6.57 3.00
C ALA A 205 -18.41 7.62 2.40
N ARG A 206 -19.65 7.22 2.14
CA ARG A 206 -20.70 8.16 1.71
C ARG A 206 -21.40 8.84 2.89
N TYR A 207 -21.43 8.17 4.03
CA TYR A 207 -22.17 8.59 5.21
C TYR A 207 -21.25 8.70 6.41
N CYS A 208 -21.54 9.66 7.27
CA CYS A 208 -20.84 9.85 8.53
C CYS A 208 -21.13 8.69 9.48
N GLN A 209 -20.10 7.98 9.90
CA GLN A 209 -20.23 6.86 10.84
C GLN A 209 -20.75 7.27 12.22
N THR A 210 -20.67 8.57 12.57
CA THR A 210 -21.15 9.07 13.86
C THR A 210 -22.64 9.36 13.89
N CYS A 211 -23.21 9.97 12.84
CA CYS A 211 -24.60 10.45 12.84
C CYS A 211 -25.42 10.00 11.63
N GLY A 212 -24.84 9.24 10.69
CA GLY A 212 -25.53 8.74 9.50
C GLY A 212 -25.82 9.78 8.42
N SER A 213 -25.50 11.07 8.62
CA SER A 213 -25.68 12.11 7.59
C SER A 213 -24.74 11.87 6.41
N ARG A 214 -25.19 12.23 5.22
CA ARG A 214 -24.35 12.17 4.02
C ARG A 214 -23.18 13.13 4.17
N LEU A 215 -21.96 12.65 3.87
CA LEU A 215 -20.77 13.50 3.85
C LEU A 215 -20.79 14.41 2.62
N GLU A 216 -20.39 15.65 2.82
CA GLU A 216 -20.13 16.64 1.78
C GLU A 216 -18.61 16.80 1.59
N TYR A 217 -18.21 17.19 0.40
CA TYR A 217 -16.80 17.39 0.04
C TYR A 217 -16.65 18.72 -0.68
N ASP A 218 -15.67 19.50 -0.29
CA ASP A 218 -15.25 20.67 -1.05
C ASP A 218 -14.49 20.24 -2.32
N TYR A 219 -13.68 19.17 -2.21
CA TYR A 219 -13.06 18.46 -3.34
C TYR A 219 -12.72 17.03 -2.95
N ARG A 220 -12.50 16.17 -3.96
CA ARG A 220 -12.00 14.79 -3.80
C ARG A 220 -10.76 14.59 -4.64
N SER A 221 -9.79 13.88 -4.08
CA SER A 221 -8.59 13.44 -4.80
C SER A 221 -8.80 12.10 -5.50
N TYR A 222 -9.30 11.10 -4.79
CA TYR A 222 -9.79 9.84 -5.33
C TYR A 222 -10.60 9.06 -4.27
N ALA A 223 -11.47 8.16 -4.68
CA ALA A 223 -12.37 7.41 -3.82
C ALA A 223 -13.09 8.33 -2.80
N GLN A 224 -12.92 8.10 -1.49
CA GLN A 224 -13.44 8.96 -0.43
C GLN A 224 -12.42 9.97 0.11
N LEU A 225 -11.20 10.01 -0.41
CA LEU A 225 -10.16 10.93 0.08
C LEU A 225 -10.39 12.34 -0.45
N GLY A 226 -10.35 13.32 0.45
CA GLY A 226 -10.51 14.73 0.10
C GLY A 226 -10.93 15.62 1.28
N ALA A 227 -11.30 16.84 1.00
CA ALA A 227 -11.76 17.82 1.99
C ALA A 227 -13.24 17.54 2.36
N PHE A 228 -13.46 16.58 3.24
CA PHE A 228 -14.78 16.16 3.68
C PHE A 228 -15.30 16.93 4.88
N ARG A 229 -16.63 17.02 4.99
CA ARG A 229 -17.35 17.49 6.18
C ARG A 229 -18.69 16.79 6.34
N CYS A 230 -19.13 16.66 7.58
CA CYS A 230 -20.46 16.18 7.93
C CYS A 230 -21.35 17.36 8.34
N PRO A 231 -22.43 17.66 7.61
CA PRO A 231 -23.35 18.76 7.97
C PRO A 231 -24.15 18.45 9.22
N GLY A 232 -24.29 17.18 9.62
CA GLY A 232 -25.11 16.77 10.77
C GLY A 232 -24.41 16.87 12.12
N CYS A 233 -23.11 16.59 12.21
CA CYS A 233 -22.40 16.56 13.50
C CYS A 233 -21.07 17.33 13.51
N GLY A 234 -20.69 18.00 12.43
CA GLY A 234 -19.47 18.78 12.33
C GLY A 234 -18.18 17.94 12.22
N PHE A 235 -18.29 16.60 12.07
CA PHE A 235 -17.11 15.76 11.77
C PHE A 235 -16.54 16.17 10.41
N ALA A 236 -15.29 16.58 10.37
CA ALA A 236 -14.67 17.09 9.17
C ALA A 236 -13.17 16.73 9.12
N ARG A 237 -12.60 16.91 7.94
CA ARG A 237 -11.16 16.92 7.74
C ARG A 237 -10.51 17.93 8.70
N PRO A 238 -9.45 17.56 9.41
CA PRO A 238 -8.75 18.49 10.30
C PRO A 238 -7.92 19.51 9.52
N GLU A 239 -7.42 20.52 10.20
CA GLU A 239 -6.22 21.22 9.74
C GLU A 239 -5.05 20.22 9.72
N LEU A 240 -4.33 20.16 8.60
CA LEU A 240 -3.31 19.14 8.36
C LEU A 240 -1.96 19.58 8.90
N ASP A 241 -1.26 18.67 9.58
CA ASP A 241 0.12 18.92 10.06
C ASP A 241 1.14 18.85 8.91
N PHE A 242 0.92 17.96 7.92
CA PHE A 242 1.71 17.88 6.70
C PHE A 242 0.80 18.01 5.48
N VAL A 243 1.04 19.04 4.69
CA VAL A 243 0.16 19.42 3.56
C VAL A 243 0.93 19.35 2.25
N ALA A 244 0.39 18.60 1.27
CA ALA A 244 0.86 18.66 -0.10
C ALA A 244 0.08 19.71 -0.90
N THR A 245 0.80 20.56 -1.63
CA THR A 245 0.24 21.58 -2.54
C THR A 245 1.04 21.62 -3.84
N ASN A 246 0.56 22.35 -4.85
CA ASN A 246 1.17 22.41 -6.18
C ASN A 246 1.37 21.01 -6.79
N VAL A 247 0.38 20.14 -6.54
CA VAL A 247 0.45 18.72 -6.90
C VAL A 247 0.34 18.55 -8.42
N ARG A 248 1.30 17.84 -8.97
CA ARG A 248 1.26 17.30 -10.34
C ARG A 248 1.42 15.80 -10.27
N ALA A 249 0.48 15.08 -10.81
CA ALA A 249 0.50 13.62 -10.81
C ALA A 249 -0.02 13.10 -12.14
N ASP A 250 0.83 12.36 -12.84
CA ASP A 250 0.46 11.65 -14.05
C ASP A 250 0.99 10.21 -14.02
N ARG A 251 0.91 9.48 -15.14
CA ARG A 251 1.40 8.11 -15.23
C ARG A 251 2.91 7.95 -15.16
N THR A 252 3.66 9.04 -15.33
CA THR A 252 5.12 9.04 -15.44
C THR A 252 5.80 9.54 -14.18
N GLY A 253 5.13 10.40 -13.41
CA GLY A 253 5.70 10.97 -12.21
C GLY A 253 4.71 11.70 -11.34
N VAL A 254 5.18 12.05 -10.15
CA VAL A 254 4.50 12.98 -9.23
C VAL A 254 5.47 14.05 -8.79
N SER A 255 4.95 15.25 -8.55
CA SER A 255 5.69 16.32 -7.86
C SER A 255 4.72 17.17 -7.05
N PHE A 256 5.16 17.64 -5.89
CA PHE A 256 4.36 18.46 -5.00
C PHE A 256 5.25 19.20 -3.99
N ASP A 257 4.75 20.31 -3.48
CA ASP A 257 5.37 21.02 -2.36
C ASP A 257 4.77 20.52 -1.06
N VAL A 258 5.60 20.39 -0.03
CA VAL A 258 5.16 19.98 1.31
C VAL A 258 5.37 21.15 2.27
N ALA A 259 4.32 21.50 3.03
CA ALA A 259 4.41 22.30 4.25
C ALA A 259 4.22 21.37 5.46
N GLY A 260 4.99 21.55 6.50
CA GLY A 260 4.97 20.75 7.72
C GLY A 260 5.21 21.57 8.99
N PRO A 261 5.27 20.91 10.17
CA PRO A 261 5.52 21.56 11.44
C PRO A 261 6.82 22.37 11.45
N ASP A 262 6.91 23.34 12.36
CA ASP A 262 8.09 24.19 12.59
C ASP A 262 8.58 24.98 11.35
N GLY A 263 7.65 25.29 10.44
CA GLY A 263 7.95 26.04 9.22
C GLY A 263 8.67 25.22 8.16
N LEU A 264 8.64 23.89 8.27
CA LEU A 264 9.18 22.97 7.27
C LEU A 264 8.51 23.22 5.93
N THR A 265 9.29 23.47 4.88
CA THR A 265 8.84 23.55 3.50
C THR A 265 9.84 22.83 2.59
N THR A 266 9.36 22.06 1.64
CA THR A 266 10.21 21.37 0.68
C THR A 266 9.44 20.96 -0.57
N HIS A 267 10.18 20.64 -1.65
CA HIS A 267 9.62 20.04 -2.85
C HIS A 267 9.96 18.55 -2.89
N VAL A 268 9.00 17.72 -3.28
CA VAL A 268 9.16 16.27 -3.48
C VAL A 268 8.78 15.92 -4.90
N SER A 269 9.64 15.15 -5.58
CA SER A 269 9.37 14.65 -6.93
C SER A 269 9.80 13.20 -7.09
N ALA A 270 9.07 12.43 -7.91
CA ALA A 270 9.36 11.03 -8.18
C ALA A 270 9.08 10.67 -9.63
N GLY A 271 9.88 9.80 -10.22
CA GLY A 271 9.74 9.29 -11.59
C GLY A 271 8.72 8.14 -11.74
N PHE A 272 7.76 8.02 -10.84
CA PHE A 272 6.65 7.06 -10.89
C PHE A 272 5.36 7.74 -10.44
N GLY A 273 4.26 7.45 -11.10
CA GLY A 273 3.07 8.30 -11.12
C GLY A 273 1.85 7.77 -10.39
N GLY A 274 0.79 8.57 -10.45
CA GLY A 274 -0.52 8.32 -9.85
C GLY A 274 -0.77 9.12 -8.58
N VAL A 275 -2.00 9.63 -8.43
CA VAL A 275 -2.39 10.47 -7.27
C VAL A 275 -2.18 9.74 -5.93
N TYR A 276 -2.45 8.43 -5.89
CA TYR A 276 -2.21 7.62 -4.69
C TYR A 276 -0.73 7.61 -4.25
N MET A 277 0.22 7.85 -5.19
CA MET A 277 1.64 7.97 -4.85
C MET A 277 1.96 9.28 -4.13
N VAL A 278 1.20 10.35 -4.39
CA VAL A 278 1.33 11.59 -3.61
C VAL A 278 1.06 11.31 -2.14
N TYR A 279 -0.05 10.62 -1.82
CA TYR A 279 -0.36 10.23 -0.43
C TYR A 279 0.70 9.32 0.18
N ASN A 280 1.17 8.31 -0.56
CA ASN A 280 2.19 7.38 -0.07
C ASN A 280 3.53 8.09 0.23
N LEU A 281 3.95 8.99 -0.67
CA LEU A 281 5.20 9.75 -0.49
C LEU A 281 5.08 10.83 0.58
N LEU A 282 3.92 11.49 0.68
CA LEU A 282 3.66 12.47 1.74
C LEU A 282 3.67 11.80 3.12
N ALA A 283 3.00 10.65 3.27
CA ALA A 283 3.03 9.85 4.49
C ALA A 283 4.46 9.40 4.84
N ALA A 284 5.21 8.93 3.83
CA ALA A 284 6.60 8.52 4.03
C ALA A 284 7.49 9.70 4.40
N PHE A 285 7.31 10.87 3.77
CA PHE A 285 8.03 12.09 4.09
C PHE A 285 7.75 12.54 5.53
N ALA A 286 6.47 12.59 5.91
CA ALA A 286 6.06 12.98 7.26
C ALA A 286 6.68 12.05 8.32
N ALA A 287 6.57 10.74 8.15
CA ALA A 287 7.16 9.77 9.07
C ALA A 287 8.70 9.83 9.12
N ALA A 288 9.37 9.97 7.98
CA ALA A 288 10.82 10.11 7.89
C ALA A 288 11.30 11.43 8.52
N SER A 289 10.57 12.53 8.30
CA SER A 289 10.85 13.84 8.93
C SER A 289 10.75 13.77 10.45
N LEU A 290 9.69 13.11 10.97
CA LEU A 290 9.53 12.87 12.41
C LEU A 290 10.62 11.94 12.98
N ALA A 291 11.23 11.11 12.15
CA ALA A 291 12.40 10.29 12.49
C ALA A 291 13.75 11.05 12.36
N GLY A 292 13.73 12.33 11.98
CA GLY A 292 14.92 13.18 11.87
C GLY A 292 15.60 13.17 10.50
N VAL A 293 14.97 12.61 9.48
CA VAL A 293 15.49 12.62 8.10
C VAL A 293 15.31 14.01 7.50
N SER A 294 16.37 14.58 6.95
CA SER A 294 16.29 15.88 6.27
C SER A 294 15.53 15.78 4.94
N PRO A 295 14.87 16.87 4.48
CA PRO A 295 14.20 16.91 3.18
C PRO A 295 15.13 16.51 2.01
N LYS A 296 16.39 16.96 2.07
CA LYS A 296 17.41 16.64 1.05
C LYS A 296 17.72 15.14 1.01
N SER A 297 17.88 14.50 2.16
CA SER A 297 18.13 13.05 2.24
C SER A 297 16.92 12.26 1.75
N PHE A 298 15.71 12.72 2.06
CA PHE A 298 14.49 12.11 1.57
C PHE A 298 14.41 12.17 0.04
N GLN A 299 14.60 13.37 -0.57
CA GLN A 299 14.55 13.51 -2.03
C GLN A 299 15.63 12.65 -2.71
N HIS A 300 16.86 12.63 -2.17
CA HIS A 300 17.90 11.76 -2.69
C HIS A 300 17.52 10.27 -2.67
N THR A 301 16.79 9.84 -1.64
CA THR A 301 16.24 8.48 -1.57
C THR A 301 15.23 8.24 -2.68
N ILE A 302 14.32 9.19 -2.91
CA ILE A 302 13.28 9.08 -3.95
C ILE A 302 13.89 9.04 -5.35
N ASP A 303 14.93 9.84 -5.62
CA ASP A 303 15.64 9.87 -6.91
C ASP A 303 16.24 8.50 -7.29
N GLY A 304 16.66 7.72 -6.29
CA GLY A 304 17.18 6.36 -6.46
C GLY A 304 16.14 5.25 -6.31
N TYR A 305 14.90 5.57 -5.93
CA TYR A 305 13.89 4.57 -5.63
C TYR A 305 13.19 4.07 -6.90
N SER A 306 13.11 2.77 -7.04
CA SER A 306 12.32 2.12 -8.09
C SER A 306 11.24 1.24 -7.43
N PRO A 307 9.96 1.45 -7.75
CA PRO A 307 8.89 0.57 -7.26
C PRO A 307 9.14 -0.88 -7.63
N GLU A 308 8.94 -1.77 -6.68
CA GLU A 308 9.16 -3.21 -6.83
C GLU A 308 7.90 -4.02 -6.51
N ASN A 309 8.01 -5.35 -6.61
CA ASN A 309 6.96 -6.28 -6.22
C ASN A 309 5.63 -6.01 -6.91
N GLY A 310 5.68 -5.78 -8.24
CA GLY A 310 4.49 -5.59 -9.06
C GLY A 310 3.81 -4.23 -8.87
N ARG A 311 4.55 -3.20 -8.52
CA ARG A 311 4.02 -1.84 -8.44
C ARG A 311 4.63 -1.00 -9.55
N LEU A 312 3.81 -0.69 -10.57
CA LEU A 312 4.20 0.07 -11.77
C LEU A 312 5.49 -0.44 -12.43
N GLN A 313 5.71 -1.76 -12.41
CA GLN A 313 6.89 -2.35 -13.03
C GLN A 313 6.75 -2.35 -14.56
N ARG A 314 7.78 -1.86 -15.23
CA ARG A 314 7.81 -1.79 -16.69
C ARG A 314 8.74 -2.84 -17.26
N PHE A 315 8.32 -3.47 -18.35
CA PHE A 315 9.07 -4.45 -19.12
C PHE A 315 8.96 -4.11 -20.59
N VAL A 316 9.95 -4.53 -21.39
CA VAL A 316 9.87 -4.49 -22.85
C VAL A 316 9.91 -5.92 -23.37
N VAL A 317 8.81 -6.37 -23.98
CA VAL A 317 8.66 -7.71 -24.55
C VAL A 317 8.41 -7.58 -26.04
N ALA A 318 9.32 -8.10 -26.87
CA ALA A 318 9.25 -8.02 -28.33
C ALA A 318 8.99 -6.58 -28.85
N GLY A 319 9.62 -5.59 -28.24
CA GLY A 319 9.46 -4.17 -28.57
C GLY A 319 8.21 -3.48 -27.97
N ARG A 320 7.33 -4.22 -27.31
CA ARG A 320 6.13 -3.69 -26.64
C ARG A 320 6.42 -3.36 -25.18
N GLU A 321 6.02 -2.17 -24.76
CA GLU A 321 5.97 -1.82 -23.33
C GLU A 321 4.87 -2.64 -22.64
N VAL A 322 5.22 -3.29 -21.54
CA VAL A 322 4.28 -4.00 -20.67
C VAL A 322 4.37 -3.40 -19.26
N VAL A 323 3.25 -2.90 -18.75
CA VAL A 323 3.15 -2.32 -17.39
C VAL A 323 2.46 -3.31 -16.49
N LEU A 324 3.19 -3.88 -15.52
CA LEU A 324 2.66 -4.80 -14.53
C LEU A 324 2.32 -4.05 -13.25
N ASN A 325 1.07 -4.17 -12.79
CA ASN A 325 0.66 -3.56 -11.52
C ASN A 325 -0.27 -4.47 -10.71
N LEU A 326 -0.15 -4.37 -9.40
CA LEU A 326 -1.02 -5.03 -8.43
C LEU A 326 -2.31 -4.23 -8.25
N ALA A 327 -3.46 -4.90 -8.39
CA ALA A 327 -4.78 -4.37 -8.14
C ALA A 327 -5.63 -5.46 -7.46
N LYS A 328 -5.83 -5.36 -6.14
CA LYS A 328 -6.44 -6.43 -5.33
C LYS A 328 -7.79 -6.04 -4.71
N ASN A 329 -8.27 -4.84 -4.96
CA ASN A 329 -9.53 -4.30 -4.48
C ASN A 329 -10.07 -3.24 -5.47
N PRO A 330 -11.34 -2.80 -5.33
CA PRO A 330 -11.94 -1.85 -6.28
C PRO A 330 -11.14 -0.56 -6.41
N THR A 331 -10.74 0.05 -5.31
CA THR A 331 -10.00 1.31 -5.31
C THR A 331 -8.66 1.16 -6.03
N GLY A 332 -7.91 0.09 -5.76
CA GLY A 332 -6.65 -0.19 -6.45
C GLY A 332 -6.85 -0.39 -7.96
N PHE A 333 -7.94 -1.06 -8.37
CA PHE A 333 -8.28 -1.24 -9.78
C PHE A 333 -8.65 0.08 -10.44
N ASN A 334 -9.50 0.89 -9.82
CA ASN A 334 -9.93 2.20 -10.34
C ASN A 334 -8.75 3.16 -10.49
N GLN A 335 -7.80 3.16 -9.56
CA GLN A 335 -6.57 3.96 -9.70
C GLN A 335 -5.69 3.48 -10.87
N ASN A 336 -5.64 2.19 -11.15
CA ASN A 336 -4.94 1.66 -12.32
C ASN A 336 -5.68 2.01 -13.63
N ILE A 337 -7.00 2.00 -13.64
CA ILE A 337 -7.81 2.50 -14.78
C ILE A 337 -7.50 3.98 -15.02
N SER A 338 -7.46 4.81 -13.97
CA SER A 338 -7.09 6.22 -14.08
C SER A 338 -5.69 6.43 -14.69
N LEU A 339 -4.72 5.58 -14.33
CA LEU A 339 -3.38 5.62 -14.95
C LEU A 339 -3.39 5.20 -16.42
N MET A 340 -4.24 4.24 -16.80
CA MET A 340 -4.42 3.84 -18.19
C MET A 340 -5.05 4.95 -19.01
N GLU A 341 -6.06 5.63 -18.50
CA GLU A 341 -6.74 6.77 -19.17
C GLU A 341 -5.78 7.95 -19.42
N GLN A 342 -4.81 8.18 -18.55
CA GLN A 342 -3.78 9.20 -18.73
C GLN A 342 -2.75 8.87 -19.82
N ASP A 343 -2.71 7.64 -20.33
CA ASP A 343 -1.85 7.27 -21.45
C ASP A 343 -2.56 7.65 -22.77
N PRO A 344 -2.06 8.63 -23.54
CA PRO A 344 -2.72 9.08 -24.76
C PRO A 344 -2.62 8.06 -25.91
N ARG A 345 -1.77 7.04 -25.77
CA ARG A 345 -1.61 6.00 -26.78
C ARG A 345 -2.80 5.06 -26.77
N THR A 346 -3.14 4.51 -27.90
CA THR A 346 -3.99 3.31 -27.93
C THR A 346 -3.29 2.19 -27.19
N LYS A 347 -4.04 1.44 -26.37
CA LYS A 347 -3.47 0.49 -25.41
C LYS A 347 -4.24 -0.82 -25.39
N SER A 348 -3.67 -1.81 -24.72
CA SER A 348 -4.31 -3.07 -24.43
C SER A 348 -4.25 -3.35 -22.92
N ALA A 349 -5.19 -4.14 -22.41
CA ALA A 349 -5.25 -4.51 -21.02
C ALA A 349 -5.39 -6.03 -20.85
N PHE A 350 -4.69 -6.59 -19.89
CA PHE A 350 -4.85 -7.97 -19.44
C PHE A 350 -5.13 -7.98 -17.92
N PHE A 351 -6.34 -8.33 -17.53
CA PHE A 351 -6.78 -8.37 -16.15
C PHE A 351 -6.78 -9.81 -15.66
N VAL A 352 -6.11 -10.09 -14.54
CA VAL A 352 -5.92 -11.44 -14.02
C VAL A 352 -6.38 -11.53 -12.58
N ILE A 353 -7.45 -12.27 -12.32
CA ILE A 353 -8.06 -12.42 -11.00
C ILE A 353 -8.05 -13.88 -10.56
N ASN A 354 -7.48 -14.11 -9.38
CA ASN A 354 -7.50 -15.39 -8.67
C ASN A 354 -8.32 -15.25 -7.36
N ASP A 355 -8.65 -16.39 -6.75
CA ASP A 355 -9.33 -16.51 -5.46
C ASP A 355 -8.58 -17.47 -4.50
N ASN A 356 -7.25 -17.47 -4.56
CA ASN A 356 -6.44 -18.22 -3.62
C ASN A 356 -6.56 -17.63 -2.21
N PHE A 357 -6.17 -18.38 -1.20
CA PHE A 357 -6.25 -17.97 0.20
C PHE A 357 -5.71 -16.54 0.49
N ASN A 358 -4.62 -16.15 -0.18
CA ASN A 358 -4.01 -14.83 0.00
C ASN A 358 -4.73 -13.70 -0.77
N ASP A 359 -5.64 -14.04 -1.70
CA ASP A 359 -6.41 -13.06 -2.47
C ASP A 359 -7.76 -12.73 -1.80
N GLY A 360 -8.20 -13.56 -0.85
CA GLY A 360 -9.59 -13.64 -0.43
C GLY A 360 -10.43 -14.49 -1.39
N ARG A 361 -11.41 -15.21 -0.86
CA ARG A 361 -12.31 -16.06 -1.67
C ARG A 361 -13.48 -15.28 -2.26
N ASP A 362 -13.86 -14.18 -1.60
CA ASP A 362 -14.89 -13.30 -2.10
C ASP A 362 -14.33 -12.42 -3.22
N ILE A 363 -14.83 -12.63 -4.43
CA ILE A 363 -14.50 -11.83 -5.61
C ILE A 363 -15.60 -10.85 -6.00
N SER A 364 -16.65 -10.71 -5.19
CA SER A 364 -17.76 -9.81 -5.49
C SER A 364 -17.33 -8.36 -5.69
N TRP A 365 -16.19 -7.99 -5.11
CA TRP A 365 -15.58 -6.68 -5.26
C TRP A 365 -15.30 -6.26 -6.72
N ILE A 366 -15.18 -7.20 -7.67
CA ILE A 366 -15.01 -6.86 -9.10
C ILE A 366 -16.22 -6.08 -9.66
N TRP A 367 -17.39 -6.18 -9.00
CA TRP A 367 -18.59 -5.45 -9.40
C TRP A 367 -18.55 -3.97 -8.98
N ASP A 368 -17.69 -3.61 -8.04
CA ASP A 368 -17.46 -2.24 -7.58
C ASP A 368 -16.34 -1.52 -8.37
N VAL A 369 -15.71 -2.22 -9.32
CA VAL A 369 -14.71 -1.61 -10.23
C VAL A 369 -15.43 -0.90 -11.38
N ASP A 370 -15.03 0.32 -11.68
CA ASP A 370 -15.60 1.18 -12.74
C ASP A 370 -15.07 0.82 -14.14
N PHE A 371 -15.24 -0.46 -14.56
CA PHE A 371 -14.81 -0.91 -15.88
C PHE A 371 -15.49 -0.18 -17.03
N GLU A 372 -16.69 0.38 -16.81
CA GLU A 372 -17.44 1.17 -17.76
C GLU A 372 -16.67 2.40 -18.28
N ARG A 373 -15.72 2.93 -17.49
CA ARG A 373 -14.82 4.01 -17.90
C ARG A 373 -13.96 3.64 -19.11
N LEU A 374 -13.64 2.36 -19.24
CA LEU A 374 -12.82 1.84 -20.33
C LEU A 374 -13.53 1.86 -21.69
N LEU A 375 -14.86 2.09 -21.73
CA LEU A 375 -15.61 2.27 -22.98
C LEU A 375 -15.23 3.56 -23.73
N ASP A 376 -14.76 4.55 -22.99
CA ASP A 376 -14.33 5.83 -23.56
C ASP A 376 -12.92 5.74 -24.19
N GLU A 377 -12.20 4.63 -23.93
CA GLU A 377 -10.86 4.40 -24.46
C GLU A 377 -10.90 3.93 -25.92
N ARG A 378 -10.30 4.73 -26.80
CA ARG A 378 -10.29 4.45 -28.22
C ARG A 378 -9.58 3.14 -28.52
N ASP A 379 -10.29 2.22 -29.20
CA ASP A 379 -9.74 0.98 -29.76
C ASP A 379 -9.01 0.10 -28.69
N LEU A 380 -9.49 0.14 -27.44
CA LEU A 380 -8.95 -0.67 -26.34
C LEU A 380 -9.20 -2.17 -26.60
N ARG A 381 -8.15 -2.97 -26.45
CA ARG A 381 -8.24 -4.44 -26.44
C ARG A 381 -8.14 -4.95 -25.02
N VAL A 382 -9.21 -5.54 -24.50
CA VAL A 382 -9.25 -6.11 -23.15
C VAL A 382 -9.16 -7.63 -23.25
N ILE A 383 -8.32 -8.22 -22.42
CA ILE A 383 -8.16 -9.67 -22.23
C ILE A 383 -8.35 -9.95 -20.74
N CYS A 384 -8.95 -11.06 -20.38
CA CYS A 384 -9.10 -11.46 -18.99
C CYS A 384 -8.47 -12.84 -18.73
N GLY A 385 -8.12 -13.14 -17.47
CA GLY A 385 -7.46 -14.36 -17.09
C GLY A 385 -7.50 -14.64 -15.59
N GLY A 386 -6.81 -15.69 -15.19
CA GLY A 386 -6.76 -16.16 -13.82
C GLY A 386 -7.79 -17.26 -13.51
N LEU A 387 -7.82 -17.69 -12.25
CA LEU A 387 -8.75 -18.72 -11.78
C LEU A 387 -10.22 -18.29 -11.91
N ARG A 388 -10.47 -16.97 -11.82
CA ARG A 388 -11.81 -16.37 -11.91
C ARG A 388 -12.03 -15.63 -13.25
N ALA A 389 -11.38 -16.13 -14.31
CA ALA A 389 -11.48 -15.52 -15.64
C ALA A 389 -12.92 -15.45 -16.17
N ASN A 390 -13.75 -16.46 -15.91
CA ASN A 390 -15.15 -16.49 -16.36
C ASN A 390 -16.00 -15.44 -15.63
N ASP A 391 -15.81 -15.27 -14.31
CA ASP A 391 -16.54 -14.25 -13.52
C ASP A 391 -16.14 -12.84 -13.99
N LEU A 392 -14.85 -12.63 -14.20
CA LEU A 392 -14.33 -11.37 -14.71
C LEU A 392 -14.83 -11.09 -16.13
N GLN A 393 -14.87 -12.10 -17.02
CA GLN A 393 -15.41 -11.96 -18.37
C GLN A 393 -16.88 -11.56 -18.34
N VAL A 394 -17.68 -12.17 -17.46
CA VAL A 394 -19.09 -11.79 -17.27
C VAL A 394 -19.19 -10.35 -16.81
N ARG A 395 -18.39 -9.93 -15.80
CA ARG A 395 -18.37 -8.55 -15.31
C ARG A 395 -18.01 -7.54 -16.41
N LEU A 396 -16.98 -7.86 -17.21
CA LEU A 396 -16.54 -7.01 -18.33
C LEU A 396 -17.62 -6.91 -19.42
N LYS A 397 -18.30 -8.02 -19.71
CA LYS A 397 -19.44 -8.02 -20.65
C LYS A 397 -20.58 -7.13 -20.17
N TYR A 398 -20.90 -7.15 -18.87
CA TYR A 398 -21.90 -6.22 -18.28
C TYR A 398 -21.44 -4.77 -18.36
N ALA A 399 -20.14 -4.50 -18.33
CA ALA A 399 -19.57 -3.17 -18.60
C ALA A 399 -19.56 -2.79 -20.09
N GLY A 400 -19.99 -3.68 -20.99
CA GLY A 400 -19.99 -3.43 -22.44
C GLY A 400 -18.66 -3.78 -23.15
N LEU A 401 -17.76 -4.47 -22.46
CA LEU A 401 -16.42 -4.86 -22.98
C LEU A 401 -16.41 -6.32 -23.39
N ASP A 402 -15.92 -6.60 -24.60
CA ASP A 402 -15.60 -7.97 -25.03
C ASP A 402 -14.16 -8.30 -24.62
N ALA A 403 -14.00 -9.38 -23.84
CA ALA A 403 -12.72 -9.75 -23.25
C ALA A 403 -12.48 -11.28 -23.41
N PRO A 404 -11.72 -11.70 -24.42
CA PRO A 404 -11.34 -13.10 -24.54
C PRO A 404 -10.46 -13.54 -23.37
N ILE A 405 -10.56 -14.82 -23.00
CA ILE A 405 -9.79 -15.39 -21.90
C ILE A 405 -8.40 -15.82 -22.39
N ALA A 406 -7.36 -15.46 -21.63
CA ALA A 406 -6.00 -16.00 -21.76
C ALA A 406 -5.50 -16.54 -20.42
N THR A 407 -4.69 -17.59 -20.45
CA THR A 407 -4.20 -18.27 -19.23
C THR A 407 -2.87 -17.70 -18.74
N THR A 408 -2.10 -17.09 -19.62
CA THR A 408 -0.77 -16.54 -19.33
C THR A 408 -0.56 -15.19 -20.00
N VAL A 409 0.47 -14.45 -19.58
CA VAL A 409 0.87 -13.21 -20.24
C VAL A 409 1.31 -13.45 -21.68
N GLY A 410 2.04 -14.56 -21.93
CA GLY A 410 2.46 -14.95 -23.28
C GLY A 410 1.29 -15.23 -24.20
N GLU A 411 0.24 -15.93 -23.73
CA GLU A 411 -0.98 -16.14 -24.50
C GLU A 411 -1.71 -14.81 -24.76
N ALA A 412 -1.80 -13.92 -23.75
CA ALA A 412 -2.39 -12.61 -23.93
C ALA A 412 -1.64 -11.79 -25.00
N LEU A 413 -0.30 -11.79 -24.96
CA LEU A 413 0.54 -11.15 -25.99
C LEU A 413 0.33 -11.79 -27.38
N GLY A 414 0.20 -13.12 -27.45
CA GLY A 414 -0.11 -13.86 -28.69
C GLY A 414 -1.44 -13.44 -29.30
N ARG A 415 -2.46 -13.17 -28.49
CA ARG A 415 -3.77 -12.66 -28.94
C ARG A 415 -3.72 -11.20 -29.45
N LEU A 416 -2.63 -10.50 -29.16
CA LEU A 416 -2.35 -9.14 -29.66
C LEU A 416 -1.38 -9.14 -30.85
N GLY A 417 -1.19 -10.28 -31.52
CA GLY A 417 -0.20 -10.44 -32.60
C GLY A 417 -0.38 -9.49 -33.80
N ASP A 418 -1.62 -9.07 -34.06
CA ASP A 418 -1.99 -8.08 -35.10
C ASP A 418 -1.95 -6.63 -34.60
N VAL A 419 -1.72 -6.41 -33.32
CA VAL A 419 -1.67 -5.09 -32.67
C VAL A 419 -0.24 -4.53 -32.76
N PRO A 420 -0.04 -3.28 -33.20
CA PRO A 420 1.29 -2.66 -33.28
C PRO A 420 2.07 -2.69 -31.95
N ALA A 421 3.39 -2.86 -32.03
CA ALA A 421 4.24 -3.01 -30.84
C ALA A 421 4.37 -1.73 -30.00
N ASP A 422 4.11 -0.55 -30.57
CA ASP A 422 4.06 0.74 -29.89
C ASP A 422 2.86 0.89 -28.94
N ARG A 423 1.85 0.03 -29.08
CA ARG A 423 0.70 -0.03 -28.19
C ARG A 423 1.06 -0.77 -26.89
N PRO A 424 1.06 -0.11 -25.72
CA PRO A 424 1.40 -0.74 -24.46
C PRO A 424 0.36 -1.78 -24.02
N LEU A 425 0.82 -2.77 -23.24
CA LEU A 425 -0.04 -3.73 -22.54
C LEU A 425 0.01 -3.44 -21.04
N TYR A 426 -1.14 -3.13 -20.45
CA TYR A 426 -1.32 -3.04 -19.01
C TYR A 426 -1.76 -4.39 -18.44
N VAL A 427 -0.95 -4.97 -17.57
CA VAL A 427 -1.22 -6.26 -16.89
C VAL A 427 -1.57 -5.94 -15.43
N LEU A 428 -2.86 -6.03 -15.10
CA LEU A 428 -3.36 -5.80 -13.75
C LEU A 428 -3.70 -7.15 -13.11
N THR A 429 -3.08 -7.43 -11.98
CA THR A 429 -3.21 -8.72 -11.30
C THR A 429 -3.58 -8.52 -9.83
N ASN A 430 -4.29 -9.47 -9.24
CA ASN A 430 -4.33 -9.55 -7.80
C ASN A 430 -3.10 -10.28 -7.23
N TYR A 431 -3.05 -10.50 -5.92
CA TYR A 431 -1.81 -10.85 -5.23
C TYR A 431 -1.19 -12.17 -5.71
N SER A 432 -1.97 -13.25 -5.82
CA SER A 432 -1.41 -14.56 -6.22
C SER A 432 -1.14 -14.68 -7.73
N ALA A 433 -1.82 -13.87 -8.55
CA ALA A 433 -1.58 -13.81 -9.99
C ALA A 433 -0.31 -13.00 -10.34
N LEU A 434 0.13 -12.12 -9.44
CA LEU A 434 1.26 -11.23 -9.66
C LEU A 434 2.58 -11.97 -9.93
N TRP A 435 2.90 -12.93 -9.08
CA TRP A 435 4.21 -13.60 -9.14
C TRP A 435 4.42 -14.45 -10.37
N PRO A 436 3.43 -15.26 -10.82
CA PRO A 436 3.52 -15.97 -12.11
C PRO A 436 3.66 -15.00 -13.29
N ALA A 437 2.85 -13.95 -13.34
CA ALA A 437 2.92 -12.94 -14.40
C ALA A 437 4.28 -12.22 -14.44
N LYS A 438 4.80 -11.82 -13.27
CA LYS A 438 6.13 -11.21 -13.15
C LYS A 438 7.24 -12.14 -13.63
N ALA A 439 7.25 -13.40 -13.15
CA ALA A 439 8.26 -14.39 -13.55
C ALA A 439 8.23 -14.69 -15.06
N GLU A 440 7.04 -14.66 -15.68
CA GLU A 440 6.89 -14.81 -17.11
C GLU A 440 7.44 -13.60 -17.87
N LEU A 441 7.14 -12.39 -17.44
CA LEU A 441 7.66 -11.16 -18.02
C LEU A 441 9.18 -11.04 -17.89
N GLU A 442 9.75 -11.43 -16.76
CA GLU A 442 11.20 -11.44 -16.52
C GLU A 442 11.93 -12.43 -17.46
N ARG A 443 11.26 -13.55 -17.86
CA ARG A 443 11.81 -14.49 -18.83
C ARG A 443 11.71 -14.02 -20.28
N MET A 444 10.63 -13.30 -20.62
CA MET A 444 10.34 -12.88 -21.99
C MET A 444 10.97 -11.53 -22.35
N GLY A 445 11.20 -10.67 -21.39
CA GLY A 445 11.59 -9.30 -21.63
C GLY A 445 12.75 -8.81 -20.77
N LYS A 446 13.23 -7.61 -21.09
CA LYS A 446 14.14 -6.87 -20.25
C LYS A 446 13.32 -5.91 -19.38
N ARG A 447 13.69 -5.79 -18.11
CA ARG A 447 13.17 -4.73 -17.23
C ARG A 447 13.69 -3.38 -17.75
N SER A 448 12.80 -2.44 -17.99
CA SER A 448 13.14 -1.07 -18.42
C SER A 448 13.23 -0.12 -17.25
#